data_279e931748b42d65bea2d38bd2a820b9
#
_entry.id   279e931748b42d65bea2d38bd2a820b9
#
_cell.length_a   1.000
_cell.length_b   1.000
_cell.length_c   1.000
_cell.angle_alpha   90.00
_cell.angle_beta   90.00
_cell.angle_gamma   90.00
#
_symmetry.space_group_name_H-M   'P 1'
#
loop_
_entity.id
_entity.type
_entity.pdbx_description
1 polymer ?
#
loop_
_entity_poly.entity_id
_entity_poly.type
_entity_poly.pdbx_seq_one_letter_code
_entity_poly.pdbx_strand_id
1 'polypeptide(L)'
;MNCKIQKIVCICALLFITVISKAASVDTAIVYSQCMHKNVKCVVIMPDRYQTDTTHLPVLYLLHGWSGNYSDWILKDTDLLNEVDKNGFIVVCPDGNYDSWYFNSPVDTTMKYETNIALEIPAYIDAHYRTIASRKARAITGLSMGGHGALYLSIKHKDIFGAAGSMSGGVDFRPFPENWGIKKYLGDYNSNKENWDKNVVVNLVDSLQNGELKIIFDCGVSDFFIEVNRNLHQKLLDKKIDHDYTERPGEHNWTYWNNSIKYQMLFFRQFFIDNKVLN
;
A
#
# COMPACT_ATOMS: atom_id res chain seq x y z
N MET A 1 -42.42 23.27 70.42
CA MET A 1 -41.03 23.13 69.95
C MET A 1 -41.09 22.38 68.62
N ASN A 2 -41.10 23.13 67.48
CA ASN A 2 -41.24 22.54 66.15
C ASN A 2 -39.86 22.59 65.46
N CYS A 3 -39.24 21.44 65.34
CA CYS A 3 -37.98 21.29 64.59
C CYS A 3 -38.27 21.06 63.08
N LYS A 4 -37.97 22.07 62.28
CA LYS A 4 -38.06 21.95 60.81
C LYS A 4 -36.78 21.29 60.28
N ILE A 5 -36.89 20.08 59.83
CA ILE A 5 -35.80 19.39 59.09
C ILE A 5 -35.76 19.93 57.69
N GLN A 6 -34.73 20.69 57.35
CA GLN A 6 -34.42 21.11 55.98
C GLN A 6 -33.73 19.98 55.21
N LYS A 7 -34.40 19.40 54.21
CA LYS A 7 -33.80 18.43 53.30
C LYS A 7 -32.96 19.17 52.25
N ILE A 8 -31.64 19.04 52.33
CA ILE A 8 -30.73 19.49 51.28
C ILE A 8 -30.74 18.43 50.20
N VAL A 9 -31.27 18.78 49.02
CA VAL A 9 -31.19 17.96 47.81
C VAL A 9 -29.91 18.35 47.08
N CYS A 10 -28.88 17.51 47.14
CA CYS A 10 -27.70 17.64 46.30
C CYS A 10 -28.02 17.12 44.91
N ILE A 11 -28.16 18.02 43.96
CA ILE A 11 -28.26 17.67 42.52
C ILE A 11 -26.83 17.52 42.01
N CYS A 12 -26.35 16.29 41.87
CA CYS A 12 -25.13 15.99 41.11
C CYS A 12 -25.43 16.11 39.62
N ALA A 13 -25.05 17.23 39.02
CA ALA A 13 -25.04 17.36 37.55
C ALA A 13 -23.90 16.51 36.99
N LEU A 14 -24.21 15.31 36.48
CA LEU A 14 -23.28 14.53 35.65
C LEU A 14 -23.09 15.28 34.32
N LEU A 15 -21.96 15.97 34.20
CA LEU A 15 -21.47 16.42 32.89
C LEU A 15 -21.07 15.20 32.06
N PHE A 16 -21.94 14.78 31.15
CA PHE A 16 -21.54 13.87 30.08
C PHE A 16 -20.61 14.64 29.14
N ILE A 17 -19.31 14.53 29.34
CA ILE A 17 -18.33 14.90 28.30
C ILE A 17 -18.44 13.83 27.20
N THR A 18 -19.20 14.12 26.17
CA THR A 18 -19.15 13.32 24.93
C THR A 18 -17.77 13.52 24.31
N VAL A 19 -16.86 12.60 24.56
CA VAL A 19 -15.64 12.48 23.76
C VAL A 19 -16.11 12.08 22.38
N ILE A 20 -16.18 13.04 21.46
CA ILE A 20 -16.34 12.74 20.03
C ILE A 20 -15.05 12.03 19.64
N SER A 21 -15.07 10.71 19.61
CA SER A 21 -14.00 9.93 18.99
C SER A 21 -14.00 10.29 17.52
N LYS A 22 -13.04 11.08 17.11
CA LYS A 22 -12.78 11.34 15.72
C LYS A 22 -12.07 10.11 15.17
N ALA A 23 -12.39 9.73 13.96
CA ALA A 23 -11.81 8.58 13.27
C ALA A 23 -11.32 9.05 11.91
N ALA A 24 -10.41 8.28 11.32
CA ALA A 24 -9.96 8.52 9.95
C ALA A 24 -11.15 8.70 9.00
N SER A 25 -11.08 9.69 8.14
CA SER A 25 -12.11 9.96 7.13
C SER A 25 -11.77 9.24 5.82
N VAL A 26 -12.81 8.77 5.14
CA VAL A 26 -12.69 8.03 3.89
C VAL A 26 -13.36 8.82 2.76
N ASP A 27 -12.63 9.02 1.66
CA ASP A 27 -13.12 9.59 0.42
C ASP A 27 -12.93 8.60 -0.73
N THR A 28 -13.69 8.78 -1.81
CA THR A 28 -13.52 8.02 -3.05
C THR A 28 -13.23 8.96 -4.20
N ALA A 29 -11.96 9.07 -4.54
CA ALA A 29 -11.52 9.85 -5.70
C ALA A 29 -11.78 9.08 -7.01
N ILE A 30 -12.17 9.82 -8.05
CA ILE A 30 -12.31 9.31 -9.42
C ILE A 30 -11.26 10.01 -10.27
N VAL A 31 -10.21 9.27 -10.62
CA VAL A 31 -9.07 9.78 -11.38
C VAL A 31 -9.23 9.39 -12.84
N TYR A 32 -9.33 10.38 -13.74
CA TYR A 32 -9.34 10.08 -15.16
C TYR A 32 -7.92 9.76 -15.63
N SER A 33 -7.72 8.53 -16.09
CA SER A 33 -6.45 8.10 -16.67
C SER A 33 -6.36 8.53 -18.13
N GLN A 34 -5.42 9.41 -18.44
CA GLN A 34 -5.15 9.86 -19.80
C GLN A 34 -4.57 8.74 -20.66
N CYS A 35 -3.68 7.93 -20.08
CA CYS A 35 -3.02 6.84 -20.81
C CYS A 35 -3.94 5.65 -21.11
N MET A 36 -5.05 5.49 -20.37
CA MET A 36 -6.03 4.41 -20.58
C MET A 36 -7.40 4.90 -21.04
N HIS A 37 -7.64 6.21 -21.12
CA HIS A 37 -8.90 6.86 -21.49
C HIS A 37 -10.11 6.36 -20.68
N LYS A 38 -9.95 6.19 -19.37
CA LYS A 38 -11.01 5.74 -18.46
C LYS A 38 -10.86 6.32 -17.05
N ASN A 39 -11.96 6.27 -16.31
CA ASN A 39 -11.93 6.60 -14.88
C ASN A 39 -11.39 5.43 -14.05
N VAL A 40 -10.47 5.72 -13.14
CA VAL A 40 -9.93 4.80 -12.14
C VAL A 40 -10.34 5.30 -10.76
N LYS A 41 -10.93 4.44 -9.95
CA LYS A 41 -11.34 4.80 -8.59
C LYS A 41 -10.19 4.58 -7.61
N CYS A 42 -10.14 5.43 -6.59
CA CYS A 42 -9.20 5.29 -5.47
C CYS A 42 -9.95 5.57 -4.18
N VAL A 43 -9.82 4.71 -3.18
CA VAL A 43 -10.14 5.08 -1.80
C VAL A 43 -8.99 5.91 -1.26
N VAL A 44 -9.31 7.03 -0.61
CA VAL A 44 -8.35 7.90 0.09
C VAL A 44 -8.75 7.95 1.56
N ILE A 45 -7.87 7.46 2.42
CA ILE A 45 -8.09 7.42 3.87
C ILE A 45 -7.18 8.48 4.50
N MET A 46 -7.81 9.45 5.16
CA MET A 46 -7.12 10.57 5.78
C MET A 46 -7.20 10.42 7.30
N PRO A 47 -6.08 10.49 8.04
CA PRO A 47 -6.10 10.42 9.51
C PRO A 47 -6.90 11.59 10.11
N ASP A 48 -7.42 11.43 11.33
CA ASP A 48 -8.22 12.45 12.02
C ASP A 48 -7.52 13.81 12.06
N ARG A 49 -6.19 13.84 12.26
CA ARG A 49 -5.40 15.07 12.24
C ARG A 49 -5.53 15.85 10.93
N TYR A 50 -5.87 15.22 9.81
CA TYR A 50 -6.10 15.90 8.53
C TYR A 50 -7.27 16.88 8.59
N GLN A 51 -8.26 16.65 9.47
CA GLN A 51 -9.41 17.54 9.64
C GLN A 51 -9.09 18.76 10.54
N THR A 52 -8.10 18.63 11.42
CA THR A 52 -7.79 19.62 12.45
C THR A 52 -6.49 20.40 12.18
N ASP A 53 -5.63 19.86 11.35
CA ASP A 53 -4.33 20.41 10.97
C ASP A 53 -4.32 20.77 9.47
N THR A 54 -3.67 21.87 9.13
CA THR A 54 -3.49 22.32 7.73
C THR A 54 -2.19 21.83 7.12
N THR A 55 -1.39 21.06 7.85
CA THR A 55 -0.11 20.52 7.37
C THR A 55 -0.32 19.51 6.23
N HIS A 56 0.65 19.48 5.32
CA HIS A 56 0.72 18.46 4.29
C HIS A 56 1.27 17.16 4.89
N LEU A 57 0.71 16.03 4.51
CA LEU A 57 1.03 14.71 5.05
C LEU A 57 1.74 13.83 4.01
N PRO A 58 2.59 12.88 4.46
CA PRO A 58 3.10 11.83 3.58
C PRO A 58 1.99 10.86 3.17
N VAL A 59 2.25 10.10 2.10
CA VAL A 59 1.27 9.19 1.47
C VAL A 59 1.83 7.78 1.35
N LEU A 60 1.03 6.79 1.76
CA LEU A 60 1.23 5.39 1.45
C LEU A 60 0.21 4.94 0.39
N TYR A 61 0.68 4.47 -0.77
CA TYR A 61 -0.15 3.80 -1.78
C TYR A 61 -0.25 2.32 -1.42
N LEU A 62 -1.48 1.81 -1.28
CA LEU A 62 -1.77 0.47 -0.78
C LEU A 62 -2.54 -0.35 -1.84
N LEU A 63 -1.82 -1.25 -2.51
CA LEU A 63 -2.30 -1.99 -3.67
C LEU A 63 -3.04 -3.27 -3.28
N HIS A 64 -4.15 -3.56 -3.97
CA HIS A 64 -4.92 -4.80 -3.80
C HIS A 64 -4.31 -5.97 -4.58
N GLY A 65 -4.75 -7.20 -4.28
CA GLY A 65 -4.34 -8.42 -4.97
C GLY A 65 -5.16 -8.73 -6.23
N TRP A 66 -4.82 -9.85 -6.87
CA TRP A 66 -5.58 -10.40 -7.99
C TRP A 66 -7.05 -10.61 -7.62
N SER A 67 -7.94 -10.36 -8.55
CA SER A 67 -9.40 -10.35 -8.38
C SER A 67 -9.98 -9.30 -7.42
N GLY A 68 -9.13 -8.43 -6.86
CA GLY A 68 -9.55 -7.36 -5.97
C GLY A 68 -9.90 -6.06 -6.69
N ASN A 69 -10.12 -5.01 -5.90
CA ASN A 69 -10.40 -3.66 -6.36
C ASN A 69 -10.03 -2.60 -5.30
N TYR A 70 -10.21 -1.33 -5.62
CA TYR A 70 -9.90 -0.18 -4.78
C TYR A 70 -10.51 -0.18 -3.37
N SER A 71 -11.62 -0.90 -3.14
CA SER A 71 -12.31 -0.93 -1.85
C SER A 71 -11.94 -2.13 -0.96
N ASP A 72 -11.16 -3.08 -1.46
CA ASP A 72 -10.87 -4.34 -0.75
C ASP A 72 -10.26 -4.08 0.64
N TRP A 73 -9.30 -3.17 0.73
CA TRP A 73 -8.61 -2.89 1.98
C TRP A 73 -9.55 -2.36 3.07
N ILE A 74 -10.43 -1.41 2.75
CA ILE A 74 -11.38 -0.87 3.76
C ILE A 74 -12.50 -1.84 4.11
N LEU A 75 -12.81 -2.81 3.24
CA LEU A 75 -13.87 -3.79 3.47
C LEU A 75 -13.37 -5.05 4.20
N LYS A 76 -12.10 -5.43 4.00
CA LYS A 76 -11.54 -6.69 4.49
C LYS A 76 -10.56 -6.52 5.64
N ASP A 77 -10.03 -5.31 5.85
CA ASP A 77 -9.25 -4.95 7.04
C ASP A 77 -10.04 -3.97 7.92
N THR A 78 -10.66 -4.51 8.96
CA THR A 78 -11.51 -3.74 9.88
C THR A 78 -10.72 -2.80 10.79
N ASP A 79 -9.40 -2.92 10.86
CA ASP A 79 -8.52 -2.12 11.72
C ASP A 79 -7.76 -1.04 10.96
N LEU A 80 -7.84 -1.05 9.62
CA LEU A 80 -7.07 -0.14 8.77
C LEU A 80 -7.27 1.33 9.11
N LEU A 81 -8.50 1.76 9.40
CA LEU A 81 -8.79 3.16 9.75
C LEU A 81 -8.07 3.58 11.04
N ASN A 82 -8.05 2.70 12.06
CA ASN A 82 -7.33 2.93 13.30
C ASN A 82 -5.81 2.99 13.07
N GLU A 83 -5.29 2.11 12.21
CA GLU A 83 -3.86 2.14 11.87
C GLU A 83 -3.48 3.41 11.09
N VAL A 84 -4.36 3.95 10.22
CA VAL A 84 -4.14 5.23 9.54
C VAL A 84 -4.07 6.38 10.56
N ASP A 85 -5.00 6.44 11.51
CA ASP A 85 -4.99 7.46 12.58
C ASP A 85 -3.72 7.38 13.43
N LYS A 86 -3.38 6.19 13.89
CA LYS A 86 -2.20 5.92 14.72
C LYS A 86 -0.89 6.31 14.04
N ASN A 87 -0.77 6.02 12.75
CA ASN A 87 0.45 6.27 11.98
C ASN A 87 0.50 7.70 11.42
N GLY A 88 -0.62 8.39 11.26
CA GLY A 88 -0.72 9.81 10.97
C GLY A 88 -0.34 10.22 9.54
N PHE A 89 -0.46 9.33 8.56
CA PHE A 89 -0.25 9.62 7.14
C PHE A 89 -1.47 9.20 6.30
N ILE A 90 -1.58 9.74 5.10
CA ILE A 90 -2.66 9.40 4.15
C ILE A 90 -2.40 8.03 3.54
N VAL A 91 -3.46 7.22 3.39
CA VAL A 91 -3.41 5.96 2.64
C VAL A 91 -4.28 6.07 1.40
N VAL A 92 -3.76 5.69 0.24
CA VAL A 92 -4.46 5.70 -1.05
C VAL A 92 -4.52 4.28 -1.58
N CYS A 93 -5.73 3.75 -1.79
CA CYS A 93 -5.97 2.42 -2.34
C CYS A 93 -6.52 2.55 -3.77
N PRO A 94 -5.65 2.54 -4.79
CA PRO A 94 -6.10 2.67 -6.18
C PRO A 94 -6.64 1.34 -6.72
N ASP A 95 -7.54 1.44 -7.72
CA ASP A 95 -7.98 0.29 -8.50
C ASP A 95 -6.89 -0.12 -9.48
N GLY A 96 -6.36 -1.32 -9.30
CA GLY A 96 -5.37 -1.93 -10.19
C GLY A 96 -5.99 -2.87 -11.23
N ASN A 97 -7.33 -2.86 -11.42
CA ASN A 97 -8.06 -3.85 -12.18
C ASN A 97 -7.96 -5.28 -11.62
N TYR A 98 -8.81 -6.16 -12.13
CA TYR A 98 -8.93 -7.55 -11.69
C TYR A 98 -7.61 -8.34 -11.74
N ASP A 99 -6.80 -8.16 -12.82
CA ASP A 99 -5.65 -9.00 -13.15
C ASP A 99 -4.49 -8.25 -13.84
N SER A 100 -4.39 -6.93 -13.68
CA SER A 100 -3.41 -6.12 -14.44
C SER A 100 -1.94 -6.38 -14.07
N TRP A 101 -1.67 -6.95 -12.89
CA TRP A 101 -0.33 -7.05 -12.31
C TRP A 101 0.43 -5.73 -12.28
N TYR A 102 -0.32 -4.62 -12.46
CA TYR A 102 0.22 -3.26 -12.50
C TYR A 102 1.19 -3.01 -13.66
N PHE A 103 1.07 -3.77 -14.74
CA PHE A 103 1.93 -3.61 -15.93
C PHE A 103 1.50 -2.48 -16.85
N ASN A 104 2.46 -1.96 -17.62
CA ASN A 104 2.20 -1.46 -18.96
C ASN A 104 2.36 -2.64 -19.91
N SER A 105 1.25 -3.22 -20.33
CA SER A 105 1.29 -4.44 -21.14
C SER A 105 1.96 -4.21 -22.50
N PRO A 106 2.95 -5.04 -22.88
CA PRO A 106 3.51 -5.03 -24.25
C PRO A 106 2.57 -5.66 -25.29
N VAL A 107 1.54 -6.40 -24.86
CA VAL A 107 0.59 -7.10 -25.74
C VAL A 107 -0.71 -6.31 -25.88
N ASP A 108 -1.29 -5.86 -24.78
CA ASP A 108 -2.51 -5.05 -24.75
C ASP A 108 -2.17 -3.59 -24.47
N THR A 109 -2.12 -2.77 -25.52
CA THR A 109 -1.74 -1.35 -25.43
C THR A 109 -2.72 -0.49 -24.65
N THR A 110 -3.92 -0.98 -24.34
CA THR A 110 -4.92 -0.30 -23.51
C THR A 110 -4.67 -0.47 -22.00
N MET A 111 -3.82 -1.43 -21.64
CA MET A 111 -3.45 -1.75 -20.25
C MET A 111 -2.16 -1.02 -19.86
N LYS A 112 -2.32 0.16 -19.23
CA LYS A 112 -1.23 1.07 -18.84
C LYS A 112 -1.23 1.35 -17.34
N TYR A 113 -1.40 0.29 -16.52
CA TYR A 113 -1.51 0.45 -15.07
C TYR A 113 -0.20 0.88 -14.38
N GLU A 114 0.97 0.56 -14.94
CA GLU A 114 2.25 1.12 -14.47
C GLU A 114 2.22 2.65 -14.54
N THR A 115 1.89 3.22 -15.72
CA THR A 115 1.80 4.68 -15.90
C THR A 115 0.73 5.29 -15.00
N ASN A 116 -0.44 4.66 -14.93
CA ASN A 116 -1.54 5.19 -14.13
C ASN A 116 -1.19 5.23 -12.63
N ILE A 117 -0.73 4.11 -12.06
CA ILE A 117 -0.49 4.00 -10.62
C ILE A 117 0.77 4.75 -10.18
N ALA A 118 1.81 4.77 -11.02
CA ALA A 118 3.07 5.43 -10.65
C ALA A 118 3.08 6.94 -10.93
N LEU A 119 2.34 7.41 -11.93
CA LEU A 119 2.43 8.80 -12.38
C LEU A 119 1.11 9.57 -12.26
N GLU A 120 0.02 9.05 -12.88
CA GLU A 120 -1.25 9.80 -12.96
C GLU A 120 -1.95 9.93 -11.60
N ILE A 121 -2.02 8.84 -10.84
CA ILE A 121 -2.65 8.84 -9.51
C ILE A 121 -1.87 9.70 -8.51
N PRO A 122 -0.53 9.59 -8.36
CA PRO A 122 0.21 10.48 -7.49
C PRO A 122 0.05 11.97 -7.85
N ALA A 123 0.09 12.32 -9.13
CA ALA A 123 -0.13 13.69 -9.58
C ALA A 123 -1.53 14.22 -9.21
N TYR A 124 -2.57 13.40 -9.38
CA TYR A 124 -3.93 13.75 -8.99
C TYR A 124 -4.04 13.93 -7.47
N ILE A 125 -3.51 13.00 -6.69
CA ILE A 125 -3.56 13.04 -5.23
C ILE A 125 -2.84 14.28 -4.68
N ASP A 126 -1.66 14.60 -5.20
CA ASP A 126 -0.92 15.79 -4.80
C ASP A 126 -1.66 17.12 -5.15
N ALA A 127 -2.45 17.11 -6.24
CA ALA A 127 -3.22 18.28 -6.65
C ALA A 127 -4.53 18.50 -5.86
N HIS A 128 -5.11 17.44 -5.27
CA HIS A 128 -6.44 17.49 -4.65
C HIS A 128 -6.44 17.27 -3.14
N TYR A 129 -5.36 16.74 -2.57
CA TYR A 129 -5.21 16.49 -1.13
C TYR A 129 -3.95 17.18 -0.59
N ARG A 130 -3.94 17.50 0.69
CA ARG A 130 -2.78 18.10 1.34
C ARG A 130 -1.69 17.06 1.56
N THR A 131 -0.95 16.76 0.50
CA THR A 131 0.16 15.80 0.49
C THR A 131 1.49 16.49 0.28
N ILE A 132 2.57 15.85 0.70
CA ILE A 132 3.94 16.32 0.41
C ILE A 132 4.39 15.67 -0.91
N ALA A 133 4.44 16.44 -1.99
CA ALA A 133 4.81 16.02 -3.34
C ALA A 133 6.32 15.72 -3.46
N SER A 134 6.78 14.67 -2.77
CA SER A 134 8.19 14.27 -2.73
C SER A 134 8.33 12.76 -2.55
N ARG A 135 9.32 12.15 -3.20
CA ARG A 135 9.65 10.73 -2.97
C ARG A 135 9.98 10.43 -1.50
N LYS A 136 10.48 11.40 -0.75
CA LYS A 136 10.78 11.27 0.68
C LYS A 136 9.53 11.13 1.56
N ALA A 137 8.39 11.53 1.02
CA ALA A 137 7.08 11.48 1.66
C ALA A 137 6.11 10.51 0.94
N ARG A 138 6.62 9.65 0.07
CA ARG A 138 5.78 8.74 -0.73
C ARG A 138 6.30 7.32 -0.65
N ALA A 139 5.44 6.42 -0.16
CA ALA A 139 5.70 4.98 -0.06
C ALA A 139 4.62 4.21 -0.82
N ILE A 140 4.90 2.95 -1.15
CA ILE A 140 3.98 2.05 -1.83
C ILE A 140 4.11 0.65 -1.27
N THR A 141 3.00 -0.04 -1.05
CA THR A 141 2.96 -1.45 -0.65
C THR A 141 1.69 -2.12 -1.17
N GLY A 142 1.57 -3.42 -0.98
CA GLY A 142 0.38 -4.17 -1.34
C GLY A 142 0.52 -5.65 -1.05
N LEU A 143 -0.57 -6.38 -1.30
CA LEU A 143 -0.63 -7.83 -1.10
C LEU A 143 -0.61 -8.59 -2.43
N SER A 144 0.04 -9.75 -2.49
CA SER A 144 -0.01 -10.67 -3.64
C SER A 144 0.38 -10.00 -4.97
N MET A 145 -0.55 -9.90 -5.95
CA MET A 145 -0.38 -9.09 -7.16
C MET A 145 0.03 -7.64 -6.82
N GLY A 146 -0.57 -7.04 -5.78
CA GLY A 146 -0.21 -5.69 -5.30
C GLY A 146 1.16 -5.62 -4.65
N GLY A 147 1.61 -6.69 -3.99
CA GLY A 147 2.96 -6.80 -3.46
C GLY A 147 4.02 -6.84 -4.56
N HIS A 148 3.75 -7.60 -5.65
CA HIS A 148 4.52 -7.51 -6.87
C HIS A 148 4.50 -6.08 -7.42
N GLY A 149 3.30 -5.52 -7.62
CA GLY A 149 3.12 -4.19 -8.20
C GLY A 149 3.86 -3.10 -7.44
N ALA A 150 3.84 -3.14 -6.11
CA ALA A 150 4.51 -2.16 -5.27
C ALA A 150 6.03 -2.15 -5.46
N LEU A 151 6.67 -3.32 -5.44
CA LEU A 151 8.12 -3.42 -5.70
C LEU A 151 8.46 -3.13 -7.16
N TYR A 152 7.66 -3.65 -8.10
CA TYR A 152 7.82 -3.41 -9.53
C TYR A 152 7.80 -1.92 -9.87
N LEU A 153 6.76 -1.22 -9.41
CA LEU A 153 6.58 0.21 -9.67
C LEU A 153 7.66 1.05 -9.00
N SER A 154 7.99 0.77 -7.73
CA SER A 154 8.98 1.56 -7.00
C SER A 154 10.39 1.42 -7.54
N ILE A 155 10.78 0.25 -8.02
CA ILE A 155 12.10 0.03 -8.64
C ILE A 155 12.19 0.78 -9.97
N LYS A 156 11.13 0.78 -10.77
CA LYS A 156 11.09 1.48 -12.07
C LYS A 156 10.93 2.99 -11.94
N HIS A 157 10.27 3.44 -10.87
CA HIS A 157 9.95 4.86 -10.60
C HIS A 157 10.55 5.32 -9.25
N LYS A 158 11.87 5.16 -9.10
CA LYS A 158 12.62 5.55 -7.89
C LYS A 158 12.60 7.05 -7.62
N ASP A 159 12.32 7.85 -8.63
CA ASP A 159 12.10 9.30 -8.53
C ASP A 159 10.74 9.66 -7.89
N ILE A 160 9.77 8.75 -7.94
CA ILE A 160 8.42 8.93 -7.39
C ILE A 160 8.29 8.35 -5.98
N PHE A 161 8.80 7.13 -5.73
CA PHE A 161 8.69 6.43 -4.46
C PHE A 161 10.04 6.35 -3.75
N GLY A 162 10.07 6.63 -2.44
CA GLY A 162 11.27 6.51 -1.61
C GLY A 162 11.31 5.25 -0.75
N ALA A 163 10.15 4.62 -0.52
CA ALA A 163 10.03 3.36 0.20
C ALA A 163 9.01 2.44 -0.45
N ALA A 164 9.23 1.15 -0.36
CA ALA A 164 8.35 0.12 -0.91
C ALA A 164 8.21 -1.08 0.01
N GLY A 165 7.04 -1.72 -0.05
CA GLY A 165 6.77 -2.96 0.66
C GLY A 165 6.07 -4.02 -0.20
N SER A 166 6.02 -5.25 0.32
CA SER A 166 5.32 -6.37 -0.31
C SER A 166 4.85 -7.36 0.75
N MET A 167 3.60 -7.74 0.72
CA MET A 167 3.02 -8.79 1.56
C MET A 167 2.66 -9.98 0.68
N SER A 168 3.32 -11.13 0.88
CA SER A 168 3.11 -12.33 0.05
C SER A 168 3.17 -12.03 -1.46
N GLY A 169 4.11 -11.20 -1.90
CA GLY A 169 4.15 -10.73 -3.29
C GLY A 169 4.52 -11.83 -4.29
N GLY A 170 3.88 -11.81 -5.48
CA GLY A 170 4.27 -12.64 -6.61
C GLY A 170 5.52 -12.10 -7.31
N VAL A 171 6.61 -11.94 -6.55
CA VAL A 171 7.85 -11.25 -6.96
C VAL A 171 8.62 -11.96 -8.08
N ASP A 172 8.35 -13.24 -8.27
CA ASP A 172 8.69 -14.03 -9.46
C ASP A 172 7.52 -14.95 -9.79
N PHE A 173 6.76 -14.61 -10.81
CA PHE A 173 5.59 -15.39 -11.25
C PHE A 173 5.90 -16.39 -12.37
N ARG A 174 7.15 -16.46 -12.84
CA ARG A 174 7.56 -17.39 -13.94
C ARG A 174 7.35 -18.87 -13.62
N PRO A 175 7.43 -19.33 -12.36
CA PRO A 175 7.06 -20.70 -12.01
C PRO A 175 5.56 -21.02 -12.19
N PHE A 176 4.71 -20.02 -12.46
CA PHE A 176 3.25 -20.11 -12.51
C PHE A 176 2.68 -19.57 -13.83
N PRO A 177 3.16 -19.98 -15.02
CA PRO A 177 2.91 -19.29 -16.29
C PRO A 177 1.45 -19.34 -16.74
N GLU A 178 0.67 -20.30 -16.24
CA GLU A 178 -0.75 -20.44 -16.59
C GLU A 178 -1.70 -19.75 -15.60
N ASN A 179 -1.17 -19.17 -14.51
CA ASN A 179 -1.99 -18.65 -13.42
C ASN A 179 -2.28 -17.15 -13.61
N TRP A 180 -3.36 -16.69 -12.97
CA TRP A 180 -3.74 -15.27 -12.77
C TRP A 180 -3.82 -14.40 -14.03
N GLY A 181 -3.93 -15.01 -15.21
CA GLY A 181 -4.11 -14.29 -16.47
C GLY A 181 -2.88 -13.52 -16.97
N ILE A 182 -1.70 -13.72 -16.40
CA ILE A 182 -0.47 -12.99 -16.75
C ILE A 182 -0.14 -13.08 -18.23
N LYS A 183 -0.32 -14.26 -18.83
CA LYS A 183 -0.07 -14.46 -20.27
C LYS A 183 -0.92 -13.58 -21.19
N LYS A 184 -2.07 -13.11 -20.73
CA LYS A 184 -2.92 -12.16 -21.46
C LYS A 184 -2.19 -10.83 -21.72
N TYR A 185 -1.32 -10.43 -20.78
CA TYR A 185 -0.63 -9.15 -20.81
C TYR A 185 0.84 -9.24 -21.22
N LEU A 186 1.50 -10.37 -20.99
CA LEU A 186 2.92 -10.56 -21.32
C LEU A 186 3.13 -11.49 -22.52
N GLY A 187 2.06 -12.13 -23.03
CA GLY A 187 2.14 -13.19 -24.04
C GLY A 187 2.46 -14.55 -23.40
N ASP A 188 2.36 -15.62 -24.20
CA ASP A 188 2.73 -16.97 -23.76
C ASP A 188 4.20 -17.01 -23.29
N TYR A 189 4.45 -17.64 -22.14
CA TYR A 189 5.77 -17.65 -21.51
C TYR A 189 6.86 -18.20 -22.40
N ASN A 190 6.60 -19.32 -23.10
CA ASN A 190 7.62 -19.98 -23.92
C ASN A 190 8.03 -19.15 -25.14
N SER A 191 7.08 -18.38 -25.69
CA SER A 191 7.28 -17.54 -26.86
C SER A 191 7.69 -16.10 -26.55
N ASN A 192 7.49 -15.64 -25.30
CA ASN A 192 7.69 -14.24 -24.91
C ASN A 192 8.50 -14.11 -23.60
N LYS A 193 9.50 -14.97 -23.39
CA LYS A 193 10.30 -14.99 -22.15
C LYS A 193 10.85 -13.61 -21.76
N GLU A 194 11.26 -12.82 -22.73
CA GLU A 194 11.82 -11.48 -22.49
C GLU A 194 10.79 -10.55 -21.83
N ASN A 195 9.50 -10.63 -22.22
CA ASN A 195 8.45 -9.85 -21.58
C ASN A 195 8.27 -10.24 -20.09
N TRP A 196 8.35 -11.54 -19.78
CA TRP A 196 8.25 -12.03 -18.42
C TRP A 196 9.47 -11.63 -17.60
N ASP A 197 10.67 -11.82 -18.14
CA ASP A 197 11.94 -11.50 -17.46
C ASP A 197 12.08 -10.01 -17.15
N LYS A 198 11.56 -9.12 -18.00
CA LYS A 198 11.55 -7.67 -17.79
C LYS A 198 10.55 -7.19 -16.71
N ASN A 199 9.59 -8.04 -16.34
CA ASN A 199 8.50 -7.64 -15.47
C ASN A 199 8.48 -8.37 -14.12
N VAL A 200 9.41 -9.29 -13.84
CA VAL A 200 9.56 -9.91 -12.51
C VAL A 200 10.47 -9.08 -11.61
N VAL A 201 10.04 -8.86 -10.37
CA VAL A 201 10.80 -8.08 -9.39
C VAL A 201 12.19 -8.63 -9.16
N VAL A 202 12.33 -9.95 -9.08
CA VAL A 202 13.62 -10.62 -8.86
C VAL A 202 14.68 -10.25 -9.90
N ASN A 203 14.30 -9.89 -11.13
CA ASN A 203 15.23 -9.41 -12.14
C ASN A 203 15.42 -7.89 -12.07
N LEU A 204 14.36 -7.13 -11.74
CA LEU A 204 14.42 -5.68 -11.66
C LEU A 204 15.38 -5.18 -10.58
N VAL A 205 15.57 -5.93 -9.49
CA VAL A 205 16.55 -5.57 -8.44
C VAL A 205 17.99 -5.54 -8.96
N ASP A 206 18.27 -6.04 -10.16
CA ASP A 206 19.60 -5.91 -10.78
C ASP A 206 19.96 -4.46 -11.10
N SER A 207 18.97 -3.61 -11.33
CA SER A 207 19.12 -2.17 -11.57
C SER A 207 19.20 -1.33 -10.28
N LEU A 208 19.01 -1.95 -9.12
CA LEU A 208 18.93 -1.24 -7.84
C LEU A 208 20.32 -1.17 -7.17
N GLN A 209 20.60 -0.01 -6.57
CA GLN A 209 21.77 0.20 -5.71
C GLN A 209 21.33 0.36 -4.24
N ASN A 210 22.20 0.01 -3.30
CA ASN A 210 21.89 0.18 -1.89
C ASN A 210 21.58 1.64 -1.53
N GLY A 211 20.50 1.84 -0.75
CA GLY A 211 20.04 3.17 -0.32
C GLY A 211 19.17 3.92 -1.33
N GLU A 212 19.00 3.42 -2.57
CA GLU A 212 18.10 4.07 -3.53
C GLU A 212 16.62 3.93 -3.16
N LEU A 213 16.25 2.85 -2.48
CA LEU A 213 14.88 2.56 -2.05
C LEU A 213 14.91 1.90 -0.66
N LYS A 214 14.04 2.34 0.25
CA LYS A 214 13.84 1.67 1.53
C LYS A 214 12.85 0.54 1.34
N ILE A 215 13.22 -0.70 1.68
CA ILE A 215 12.45 -1.91 1.31
C ILE A 215 12.06 -2.71 2.54
N ILE A 216 10.78 -3.13 2.60
CA ILE A 216 10.27 -4.15 3.53
C ILE A 216 9.44 -5.17 2.77
N PHE A 217 9.60 -6.46 3.06
CA PHE A 217 8.65 -7.45 2.54
C PHE A 217 8.56 -8.67 3.47
N ASP A 218 7.44 -9.36 3.36
CA ASP A 218 7.16 -10.52 4.18
C ASP A 218 6.30 -11.54 3.44
N CYS A 219 6.34 -12.80 3.92
CA CYS A 219 5.53 -13.88 3.38
C CYS A 219 5.17 -14.88 4.47
N GLY A 220 3.97 -15.45 4.39
CA GLY A 220 3.56 -16.55 5.25
C GLY A 220 4.36 -17.82 4.97
N VAL A 221 4.78 -18.56 6.01
CA VAL A 221 5.59 -19.78 5.84
C VAL A 221 4.84 -20.91 5.11
N SER A 222 3.50 -20.86 5.08
CA SER A 222 2.64 -21.80 4.35
C SER A 222 2.06 -21.19 3.07
N ASP A 223 2.57 -20.05 2.62
CA ASP A 223 2.16 -19.37 1.40
C ASP A 223 2.82 -20.02 0.18
N PHE A 224 2.09 -20.15 -0.93
CA PHE A 224 2.64 -20.72 -2.17
C PHE A 224 3.70 -19.82 -2.84
N PHE A 225 3.79 -18.54 -2.46
CA PHE A 225 4.86 -17.63 -2.91
C PHE A 225 6.07 -17.59 -1.96
N ILE A 226 6.14 -18.43 -0.92
CA ILE A 226 7.23 -18.36 0.06
C ILE A 226 8.61 -18.52 -0.61
N GLU A 227 8.78 -19.47 -1.51
CA GLU A 227 10.08 -19.73 -2.15
C GLU A 227 10.53 -18.58 -3.07
N VAL A 228 9.64 -17.95 -3.81
CA VAL A 228 10.02 -16.81 -4.66
C VAL A 228 10.37 -15.57 -3.82
N ASN A 229 9.78 -15.41 -2.63
CA ASN A 229 10.15 -14.35 -1.69
C ASN A 229 11.50 -14.65 -1.01
N ARG A 230 11.79 -15.91 -0.63
CA ARG A 230 13.12 -16.33 -0.15
C ARG A 230 14.21 -16.08 -1.18
N ASN A 231 13.94 -16.39 -2.45
CA ASN A 231 14.87 -16.13 -3.55
C ASN A 231 15.13 -14.64 -3.74
N LEU A 232 14.11 -13.80 -3.63
CA LEU A 232 14.28 -12.33 -3.66
C LEU A 232 15.15 -11.86 -2.49
N HIS A 233 14.86 -12.33 -1.26
CA HIS A 233 15.64 -12.01 -0.07
C HIS A 233 17.13 -12.37 -0.28
N GLN A 234 17.42 -13.60 -0.70
CA GLN A 234 18.80 -14.03 -0.95
C GLN A 234 19.48 -13.16 -2.00
N LYS A 235 18.77 -12.83 -3.10
CA LYS A 235 19.32 -11.98 -4.15
C LYS A 235 19.64 -10.57 -3.67
N LEU A 236 18.81 -9.98 -2.82
CA LEU A 236 19.08 -8.67 -2.21
C LEU A 236 20.28 -8.71 -1.27
N LEU A 237 20.45 -9.80 -0.49
CA LEU A 237 21.65 -10.02 0.33
C LEU A 237 22.92 -10.12 -0.52
N ASP A 238 22.89 -10.92 -1.58
CA ASP A 238 24.04 -11.11 -2.49
C ASP A 238 24.45 -9.78 -3.14
N LYS A 239 23.48 -8.92 -3.43
CA LYS A 239 23.70 -7.57 -3.98
C LYS A 239 24.03 -6.53 -2.92
N LYS A 240 24.02 -6.87 -1.64
CA LYS A 240 24.23 -5.96 -0.49
C LYS A 240 23.24 -4.79 -0.50
N ILE A 241 21.97 -5.07 -0.82
CA ILE A 241 20.87 -4.11 -0.74
C ILE A 241 20.17 -4.29 0.60
N ASP A 242 20.18 -3.23 1.42
CA ASP A 242 19.56 -3.22 2.73
C ASP A 242 18.02 -3.32 2.59
N HIS A 243 17.43 -4.24 3.34
CA HIS A 243 16.00 -4.48 3.35
C HIS A 243 15.56 -5.21 4.62
N ASP A 244 14.30 -5.03 5.00
CA ASP A 244 13.66 -5.81 6.05
C ASP A 244 12.89 -6.98 5.42
N TYR A 245 13.21 -8.21 5.82
CA TYR A 245 12.49 -9.41 5.41
C TYR A 245 12.01 -10.20 6.61
N THR A 246 10.76 -10.66 6.58
CA THR A 246 10.19 -11.45 7.66
C THR A 246 9.32 -12.58 7.13
N GLU A 247 9.52 -13.78 7.66
CA GLU A 247 8.59 -14.90 7.52
C GLU A 247 7.79 -15.04 8.81
N ARG A 248 6.47 -15.25 8.69
CA ARG A 248 5.58 -15.47 9.83
C ARG A 248 4.70 -16.68 9.59
N PRO A 249 4.19 -17.36 10.63
CA PRO A 249 3.13 -18.34 10.48
C PRO A 249 1.93 -17.73 9.72
N GLY A 250 1.45 -18.42 8.69
CA GLY A 250 0.30 -17.98 7.89
C GLY A 250 0.37 -18.45 6.45
N GLU A 251 -0.71 -18.17 5.73
CA GLU A 251 -1.01 -18.60 4.39
C GLU A 251 -1.35 -17.39 3.51
N HIS A 252 -1.61 -17.62 2.21
CA HIS A 252 -2.00 -16.59 1.23
C HIS A 252 -3.45 -16.13 1.43
N ASN A 253 -3.72 -15.38 2.51
CA ASN A 253 -5.08 -14.96 2.86
C ASN A 253 -5.11 -13.64 3.64
N TRP A 254 -6.33 -13.07 3.78
CA TRP A 254 -6.55 -11.81 4.47
C TRP A 254 -6.18 -11.83 5.95
N THR A 255 -6.28 -12.96 6.64
CA THR A 255 -5.84 -13.08 8.05
C THR A 255 -4.35 -12.76 8.18
N TYR A 256 -3.54 -13.23 7.23
CA TYR A 256 -2.12 -12.92 7.19
C TYR A 256 -1.89 -11.45 6.85
N TRP A 257 -2.54 -10.93 5.81
CA TRP A 257 -2.31 -9.57 5.32
C TRP A 257 -2.77 -8.48 6.29
N ASN A 258 -3.89 -8.68 7.00
CA ASN A 258 -4.36 -7.76 8.06
C ASN A 258 -3.40 -7.69 9.25
N ASN A 259 -2.65 -8.75 9.52
CA ASN A 259 -1.58 -8.70 10.51
C ASN A 259 -0.31 -8.03 9.92
N SER A 260 0.07 -8.39 8.71
CA SER A 260 1.30 -7.92 8.07
C SER A 260 1.31 -6.41 7.83
N ILE A 261 0.20 -5.83 7.37
CA ILE A 261 0.12 -4.39 7.08
C ILE A 261 0.50 -3.51 8.27
N LYS A 262 0.22 -3.94 9.51
CA LYS A 262 0.56 -3.19 10.73
C LYS A 262 2.06 -3.01 10.90
N TYR A 263 2.86 -4.03 10.59
CA TYR A 263 4.32 -3.96 10.63
C TYR A 263 4.87 -3.08 9.50
N GLN A 264 4.28 -3.18 8.32
CA GLN A 264 4.70 -2.35 7.19
C GLN A 264 4.34 -0.87 7.40
N MET A 265 3.18 -0.56 7.98
CA MET A 265 2.83 0.82 8.32
C MET A 265 3.79 1.42 9.36
N LEU A 266 4.22 0.65 10.35
CA LEU A 266 5.25 1.08 11.30
C LEU A 266 6.58 1.39 10.61
N PHE A 267 7.02 0.52 9.68
CA PHE A 267 8.22 0.73 8.88
C PHE A 267 8.11 2.02 8.03
N PHE A 268 7.00 2.25 7.35
CA PHE A 268 6.79 3.47 6.56
C PHE A 268 6.71 4.71 7.43
N ARG A 269 6.09 4.62 8.61
CA ARG A 269 6.10 5.72 9.57
C ARG A 269 7.52 6.10 9.96
N GLN A 270 8.38 5.13 10.26
CA GLN A 270 9.78 5.38 10.56
C GLN A 270 10.51 6.02 9.38
N PHE A 271 10.29 5.51 8.16
CA PHE A 271 10.84 6.13 6.93
C PHE A 271 10.44 7.61 6.80
N PHE A 272 9.19 7.95 7.07
CA PHE A 272 8.72 9.34 7.01
C PHE A 272 9.32 10.23 8.12
N ILE A 273 9.51 9.70 9.32
CA ILE A 273 10.18 10.39 10.43
C ILE A 273 11.66 10.64 10.09
N ASP A 274 12.38 9.65 9.59
CA ASP A 274 13.80 9.76 9.24
C ASP A 274 14.01 10.82 8.14
N ASN A 275 13.04 10.96 7.23
CA ASN A 275 13.03 12.01 6.20
C ASN A 275 12.50 13.37 6.67
N LYS A 276 12.11 13.51 7.95
CA LYS A 276 11.57 14.74 8.57
C LYS A 276 10.30 15.26 7.88
N VAL A 277 9.46 14.35 7.37
CA VAL A 277 8.18 14.67 6.73
C VAL A 277 6.98 14.24 7.59
N LEU A 278 7.23 13.56 8.69
CA LEU A 278 6.27 13.19 9.73
C LEU A 278 6.93 13.39 11.10
N ASN A 279 6.14 13.80 12.11
CA ASN A 279 6.58 13.96 13.49
C ASN A 279 6.21 12.75 14.35
#